data_6ed917711becd0bbd56ab8c8100dc365
#
_entry.id   6ed917711becd0bbd56ab8c8100dc365
#
_cell.length_a   1.000
_cell.length_b   1.000
_cell.length_c   1.000
_cell.angle_alpha   90.00
_cell.angle_beta   90.00
_cell.angle_gamma   90.00
#
_symmetry.space_group_name_H-M   'P 1'
#
loop_
_entity.id
_entity.type
_entity.pdbx_description
1 polymer ?
#
loop_
_entity_poly.entity_id
_entity_poly.type
_entity_poly.pdbx_seq_one_letter_code
_entity_poly.pdbx_strand_id
1 'polypeptide(L)'
;MYTSAEVWVREFVFEVFQRPFGGEVRWCASWQDHPEAVLRLEAMWRAWEVLHQDDGLGLSRWLLSHFDPSFTVLTGRTGPFARCTVERHVA
;
A
#
# COMPACT_ATOMS: atom_id res chain seq x y z
N MET A 1 -16.75 -7.75 3.10
CA MET A 1 -15.36 -7.48 2.72
C MET A 1 -15.18 -5.98 2.45
N TYR A 2 -14.12 -5.57 1.78
CA TYR A 2 -13.86 -4.14 1.54
C TYR A 2 -14.45 -3.71 0.21
N THR A 3 -15.02 -2.51 0.17
CA THR A 3 -15.75 -2.03 -1.01
C THR A 3 -14.86 -1.30 -2.02
N SER A 4 -13.65 -0.92 -1.62
CA SER A 4 -12.71 -0.21 -2.49
C SER A 4 -11.31 -0.33 -1.93
N ALA A 5 -10.33 -0.01 -2.77
CA ALA A 5 -8.93 0.01 -2.34
C ALA A 5 -8.72 1.04 -1.22
N GLU A 6 -9.39 2.19 -1.29
CA GLU A 6 -9.28 3.21 -0.24
C GLU A 6 -9.72 2.69 1.12
N VAL A 7 -10.85 2.02 1.18
CA VAL A 7 -11.35 1.43 2.43
C VAL A 7 -10.41 0.34 2.90
N TRP A 8 -9.94 -0.52 1.99
CA TRP A 8 -9.01 -1.59 2.30
C TRP A 8 -7.68 -1.06 2.86
N VAL A 9 -7.14 0.00 2.27
CA VAL A 9 -5.91 0.64 2.78
C VAL A 9 -6.14 1.15 4.20
N ARG A 10 -7.23 1.87 4.42
CA ARG A 10 -7.53 2.48 5.72
C ARG A 10 -7.79 1.44 6.80
N GLU A 11 -8.57 0.42 6.49
CA GLU A 11 -9.06 -0.52 7.50
C GLU A 11 -8.23 -1.77 7.65
N PHE A 12 -7.44 -2.13 6.63
CA PHE A 12 -6.61 -3.32 6.68
C PHE A 12 -5.12 -2.98 6.69
N VAL A 13 -4.65 -2.26 5.68
CA VAL A 13 -3.20 -2.04 5.53
C VAL A 13 -2.64 -1.27 6.71
N PHE A 14 -3.24 -0.16 7.09
CA PHE A 14 -2.75 0.66 8.19
C PHE A 14 -2.93 0.01 9.55
N GLU A 15 -3.95 -0.84 9.70
CA GLU A 15 -4.16 -1.54 10.96
C GLU A 15 -3.18 -2.69 11.16
N VAL A 16 -2.84 -3.40 10.08
CA VAL A 16 -1.97 -4.57 10.16
C VAL A 16 -0.50 -4.18 10.04
N PHE A 17 -0.17 -3.29 9.10
CA PHE A 17 1.21 -2.93 8.78
C PHE A 17 1.55 -1.56 9.35
N GLN A 18 1.71 -1.51 10.66
CA GLN A 18 2.00 -0.26 11.36
C GLN A 18 3.46 0.11 11.19
N ARG A 19 3.74 1.11 10.35
CA ARG A 19 5.09 1.57 10.04
C ARG A 19 5.31 2.97 10.58
N PRO A 20 6.48 3.26 11.12
CA PRO A 20 6.83 4.64 11.50
C PRO A 20 7.20 5.42 10.24
N PHE A 21 6.22 6.07 9.64
CA PHE A 21 6.48 6.86 8.43
C PHE A 21 7.31 8.11 8.75
N GLY A 22 8.20 8.44 7.85
CA GLY A 22 9.14 9.55 7.96
C GLY A 22 10.53 9.11 7.54
N GLY A 23 11.42 10.06 7.24
CA GLY A 23 12.77 9.73 6.80
C GLY A 23 12.78 8.83 5.57
N GLU A 24 13.19 7.59 5.73
CA GLU A 24 13.35 6.65 4.62
C GLU A 24 12.04 5.98 4.20
N VAL A 25 11.05 5.92 5.08
CA VAL A 25 9.77 5.29 4.80
C VAL A 25 8.74 6.39 4.60
N ARG A 26 8.35 6.62 3.35
CA ARG A 26 7.51 7.75 2.96
C ARG A 26 6.06 7.35 2.77
N TRP A 27 5.16 8.27 3.10
CA TRP A 27 3.74 8.10 2.82
C TRP A 27 3.11 9.46 2.58
N CYS A 28 1.99 9.48 1.86
CA CYS A 28 1.21 10.69 1.63
C CYS A 28 -0.25 10.43 1.97
N ALA A 29 -0.82 11.25 2.84
CA ALA A 29 -2.23 11.11 3.21
C ALA A 29 -3.16 11.34 2.00
N SER A 30 -2.68 12.09 1.00
CA SER A 30 -3.40 12.33 -0.25
C SER A 30 -2.95 11.37 -1.35
N TRP A 31 -2.75 10.10 -1.01
CA TRP A 31 -2.22 9.13 -1.97
C TRP A 31 -3.11 8.95 -3.20
N GLN A 32 -4.40 9.25 -3.09
CA GLN A 32 -5.32 9.17 -4.22
C GLN A 32 -4.99 10.17 -5.32
N ASP A 33 -4.20 11.20 -5.00
CA ASP A 33 -3.75 12.19 -5.98
C ASP A 33 -2.46 11.78 -6.70
N HIS A 34 -1.91 10.61 -6.37
CA HIS A 34 -0.73 10.07 -7.03
C HIS A 34 -1.13 8.88 -7.89
N PRO A 35 -1.13 9.01 -9.23
CA PRO A 35 -1.59 7.92 -10.12
C PRO A 35 -0.85 6.60 -9.91
N GLU A 36 0.45 6.64 -9.69
CA GLU A 36 1.23 5.42 -9.45
C GLU A 36 0.80 4.74 -8.15
N ALA A 37 0.53 5.52 -7.11
CA ALA A 37 0.08 4.96 -5.84
C ALA A 37 -1.29 4.29 -5.98
N VAL A 38 -2.19 4.94 -6.69
CA VAL A 38 -3.52 4.38 -6.96
C VAL A 38 -3.39 3.05 -7.70
N LEU A 39 -2.58 3.02 -8.75
CA LEU A 39 -2.39 1.80 -9.55
C LEU A 39 -1.83 0.66 -8.69
N ARG A 40 -0.79 0.92 -7.91
CA ARG A 40 -0.14 -0.10 -7.10
C ARG A 40 -1.05 -0.61 -5.98
N LEU A 41 -1.72 0.30 -5.28
CA LEU A 41 -2.59 -0.09 -4.17
C LEU A 41 -3.82 -0.84 -4.68
N GLU A 42 -4.37 -0.43 -5.81
CA GLU A 42 -5.48 -1.15 -6.44
C GLU A 42 -5.06 -2.58 -6.82
N ALA A 43 -3.89 -2.74 -7.43
CA ALA A 43 -3.37 -4.05 -7.82
C ALA A 43 -3.12 -4.93 -6.60
N MET A 44 -2.56 -4.36 -5.54
CA MET A 44 -2.30 -5.08 -4.29
C MET A 44 -3.61 -5.57 -3.65
N TRP A 45 -4.62 -4.72 -3.64
CA TRP A 45 -5.93 -5.06 -3.09
C TRP A 45 -6.61 -6.18 -3.88
N ARG A 46 -6.60 -6.08 -5.20
CA ARG A 46 -7.20 -7.11 -6.06
C ARG A 46 -6.52 -8.46 -5.90
N ALA A 47 -5.21 -8.48 -5.81
CA ALA A 47 -4.46 -9.71 -5.55
C ALA A 47 -4.80 -10.27 -4.18
N TRP A 48 -4.92 -9.41 -3.17
CA TRP A 48 -5.30 -9.82 -1.82
C TRP A 48 -6.69 -10.46 -1.79
N GLU A 49 -7.64 -9.87 -2.51
CA GLU A 49 -9.01 -10.39 -2.54
C GLU A 49 -9.07 -11.83 -3.04
N VAL A 50 -8.20 -12.18 -3.99
CA VAL A 50 -8.13 -13.54 -4.50
C VAL A 50 -7.33 -14.44 -3.59
N LEU A 51 -6.12 -14.01 -3.23
CA LEU A 51 -5.16 -14.87 -2.56
C LEU A 51 -5.48 -15.12 -1.08
N HIS A 52 -6.11 -14.18 -0.39
CA HIS A 52 -6.41 -14.39 1.03
C HIS A 52 -7.46 -15.48 1.25
N GLN A 53 -8.19 -15.87 0.21
CA GLN A 53 -9.18 -16.93 0.28
C GLN A 53 -8.57 -18.34 0.19
N ASP A 54 -7.31 -18.43 -0.18
CA ASP A 54 -6.59 -19.69 -0.27
C ASP A 54 -6.11 -20.08 1.13
N ASP A 55 -6.58 -21.19 1.65
CA ASP A 55 -6.29 -21.66 3.00
C ASP A 55 -4.82 -22.05 3.22
N GLY A 56 -4.07 -22.31 2.16
CA GLY A 56 -2.69 -22.74 2.26
C GLY A 56 -1.70 -21.59 2.23
N LEU A 57 -1.21 -21.28 1.05
CA LEU A 57 -0.10 -20.35 0.86
C LEU A 57 -0.52 -18.99 0.30
N GLY A 58 -1.83 -18.74 0.20
CA GLY A 58 -2.31 -17.52 -0.45
C GLY A 58 -1.79 -16.23 0.17
N LEU A 59 -1.90 -16.09 1.49
CA LEU A 59 -1.40 -14.88 2.15
C LEU A 59 0.12 -14.77 2.06
N SER A 60 0.82 -15.90 2.18
CA SER A 60 2.28 -15.90 2.04
C SER A 60 2.70 -15.42 0.65
N ARG A 61 2.02 -15.92 -0.40
CA ARG A 61 2.27 -15.48 -1.77
C ARG A 61 1.98 -14.01 -1.95
N TRP A 62 0.87 -13.57 -1.40
CA TRP A 62 0.49 -12.17 -1.51
C TRP A 62 1.55 -11.27 -0.89
N LEU A 63 2.01 -11.61 0.30
CA LEU A 63 3.06 -10.83 0.96
C LEU A 63 4.34 -10.77 0.14
N LEU A 64 4.83 -11.93 -0.32
CA LEU A 64 6.12 -12.02 -1.01
C LEU A 64 6.09 -11.46 -2.42
N SER A 65 5.00 -11.72 -3.16
CA SER A 65 4.95 -11.39 -4.59
C SER A 65 4.24 -10.08 -4.89
N HIS A 66 3.39 -9.61 -4.00
CA HIS A 66 2.54 -8.44 -4.25
C HIS A 66 2.76 -7.32 -3.25
N PHE A 67 2.66 -7.60 -1.96
CA PHE A 67 2.74 -6.54 -0.97
C PHE A 67 4.16 -6.01 -0.79
N ASP A 68 5.10 -6.87 -0.43
CA ASP A 68 6.46 -6.43 -0.10
C ASP A 68 7.13 -5.66 -1.25
N PRO A 69 7.13 -6.16 -2.50
CA PRO A 69 7.77 -5.42 -3.58
C PRO A 69 7.10 -4.08 -3.87
N SER A 70 5.77 -4.06 -3.92
CA SER A 70 5.04 -2.84 -4.24
C SER A 70 5.07 -1.83 -3.11
N PHE A 71 4.91 -2.28 -1.88
CA PHE A 71 4.93 -1.38 -0.73
C PHE A 71 6.31 -0.77 -0.52
N THR A 72 7.36 -1.54 -0.79
CA THR A 72 8.75 -1.03 -0.73
C THR A 72 8.95 0.10 -1.74
N VAL A 73 8.44 -0.06 -2.96
CA VAL A 73 8.52 1.00 -3.97
C VAL A 73 7.71 2.22 -3.55
N LEU A 74 6.46 1.99 -3.09
CA LEU A 74 5.57 3.09 -2.69
C LEU A 74 6.19 3.95 -1.60
N THR A 75 6.76 3.33 -0.59
CA THR A 75 7.25 4.02 0.60
C THR A 75 8.71 4.40 0.52
N GLY A 76 9.38 4.08 -0.58
CA GLY A 76 10.80 4.36 -0.76
C GLY A 76 11.08 5.82 -1.03
N ARG A 77 12.33 6.21 -0.85
CA ARG A 77 12.77 7.60 -1.02
C ARG A 77 12.64 8.10 -2.46
N THR A 78 12.61 7.20 -3.42
CA THR A 78 12.47 7.54 -4.83
C THR A 78 11.13 7.12 -5.43
N GLY A 79 10.19 6.70 -4.59
CA GLY A 79 8.87 6.29 -5.01
C GLY A 79 7.91 7.47 -5.21
N PRO A 80 6.61 7.19 -5.39
CA PRO A 80 5.64 8.25 -5.67
C PRO A 80 5.47 9.26 -4.55
N PHE A 81 5.81 8.89 -3.31
CA PHE A 81 5.67 9.78 -2.15
C PHE A 81 6.99 10.46 -1.76
N ALA A 82 7.97 10.46 -2.65
CA ALA A 82 9.32 10.94 -2.33
C ALA A 82 9.34 12.38 -1.81
N ARG A 83 8.42 13.23 -2.26
CA ARG A 83 8.33 14.64 -1.90
C ARG A 83 7.28 14.94 -0.85
N CYS A 84 6.56 13.90 -0.39
CA CYS A 84 5.48 14.06 0.58
C CYS A 84 5.92 13.65 1.97
N THR A 85 5.19 14.14 2.97
CA THR A 85 5.22 13.59 4.32
C THR A 85 3.79 13.21 4.70
N VAL A 86 3.61 12.56 5.84
CA VAL A 86 2.28 12.22 6.32
C VAL A 86 1.43 13.48 6.50
N GLU A 87 2.07 14.60 6.82
CA GLU A 87 1.42 15.88 7.11
C GLU A 87 1.36 16.80 5.90
N ARG A 88 2.13 16.55 4.85
CA ARG A 88 2.25 17.47 3.73
C ARG A 88 2.30 16.74 2.39
N HIS A 89 1.32 17.05 1.56
CA HIS A 89 1.27 16.55 0.19
C HIS A 89 2.01 17.48 -0.76
N VAL A 90 2.83 16.89 -1.64
CA VAL A 90 3.51 17.61 -2.72
C VAL A 90 3.21 16.87 -4.03
N ALA A 91 2.55 17.54 -4.94
CA ALA A 91 2.18 16.98 -6.23
C ALA A 91 3.38 16.67 -7.13
#